data_22dfa09969bfa467f5b556fb0699b809
#
_entry.id   22dfa09969bfa467f5b556fb0699b809
#
_cell.length_a   1.000
_cell.length_b   1.000
_cell.length_c   1.000
_cell.angle_alpha   90.00
_cell.angle_beta   90.00
_cell.angle_gamma   90.00
#
_symmetry.space_group_name_H-M   'P 1'
#
loop_
_entity.id
_entity.type
_entity.pdbx_description
1 polymer ?
#
loop_
_entity_poly.entity_id
_entity_poly.type
_entity_poly.pdbx_seq_one_letter_code
_entity_poly.pdbx_strand_id
1 'polypeptide(L)'
;MKNFPSFINAQSSQEEVRNYLKSISQSNRSKKPQFHAVISTKYQEHSKEQLTAIADEFMKNMGYESQPYIVVFHKDTENNHVHIVSSRVDKETGKKINDSFEKLKSQQALTLAIEKVLGLNRIAKLDKLLQYRFSNLQQLDKLLERHGFKLSQSEQNSNQLQILHNGVVQKILLADQLPMQDTPKADKRAQQIKSFIEKYQQMYSNKVFKVVDDRAEKGLYPKEHQGVPKIEFTSELQEKLKNIFGIDIIFHYKDDKLPFGYTLIDNKTQQVYKGSEIMKLKEAFELTNSNIDKKSFERLKDYNLSSYREKQILSQHLNKKGVQAEPFMLFENKRLKNNKSDFQQIKTDVIQHLKALKNDSFVVLEKDKNGDFYAIHQRFHQIHSLQSLIGSEAYQNFISQQEKSTNEAKVITINDNTSGTGSDTDINHRESVNVSEVLKVALKSTENALKTLLSSSAPVGRDNTENELKKRRKKR
;
A
#
# COMPACT_ATOMS: atom_id res chain seq x y z
N MET A 1 9.06 27.59 1.19
CA MET A 1 8.96 28.56 2.32
C MET A 1 7.79 29.49 2.07
N LYS A 2 7.00 29.76 3.07
CA LYS A 2 5.80 30.63 3.03
C LYS A 2 5.81 31.59 4.22
N ASN A 3 5.36 32.82 3.99
CA ASN A 3 5.15 33.88 5.00
C ASN A 3 6.38 34.29 5.82
N PHE A 4 7.57 34.04 5.30
CA PHE A 4 8.81 34.55 5.85
C PHE A 4 8.97 36.03 5.54
N PRO A 5 9.68 36.81 6.40
CA PRO A 5 10.01 38.18 6.05
C PRO A 5 10.96 38.25 4.85
N SER A 6 11.02 39.43 4.21
CA SER A 6 11.78 39.61 2.96
C SER A 6 13.27 39.29 3.05
N PHE A 7 13.86 39.39 4.25
CA PHE A 7 15.26 39.04 4.48
C PHE A 7 15.53 37.54 4.57
N ILE A 8 14.46 36.67 4.65
CA ILE A 8 14.57 35.23 4.55
C ILE A 8 13.92 34.78 3.23
N ASN A 9 14.72 34.38 2.27
CA ASN A 9 14.31 34.09 0.90
C ASN A 9 14.93 32.78 0.38
N ALA A 10 14.80 32.51 -0.92
CA ALA A 10 15.29 31.28 -1.53
C ALA A 10 16.83 31.12 -1.50
N GLN A 11 17.57 32.20 -1.32
CA GLN A 11 19.03 32.24 -1.22
C GLN A 11 19.51 32.09 0.24
N SER A 12 18.62 32.23 1.22
CA SER A 12 18.96 32.08 2.63
C SER A 12 19.45 30.68 2.96
N SER A 13 20.49 30.60 3.77
CA SER A 13 21.05 29.33 4.24
C SER A 13 20.05 28.58 5.13
N GLN A 14 20.22 27.26 5.26
CA GLN A 14 19.42 26.45 6.17
C GLN A 14 19.54 26.92 7.62
N GLU A 15 20.69 27.48 7.99
CA GLU A 15 20.95 27.97 9.33
C GLU A 15 20.19 29.26 9.61
N GLU A 16 20.17 30.22 8.68
CA GLU A 16 19.39 31.46 8.79
C GLU A 16 17.90 31.16 8.95
N VAL A 17 17.35 30.27 8.12
CA VAL A 17 15.93 29.86 8.22
C VAL A 17 15.64 29.19 9.54
N ARG A 18 16.53 28.32 10.03
CA ARG A 18 16.40 27.66 11.34
C ARG A 18 16.46 28.64 12.48
N ASN A 19 17.41 29.60 12.43
CA ASN A 19 17.59 30.59 13.46
C ASN A 19 16.39 31.55 13.54
N TYR A 20 15.84 31.94 12.39
CA TYR A 20 14.60 32.69 12.33
C TYR A 20 13.44 31.93 12.98
N LEU A 21 13.20 30.67 12.60
CA LEU A 21 12.13 29.88 13.22
C LEU A 21 12.34 29.66 14.72
N LYS A 22 13.58 29.50 15.16
CA LYS A 22 13.91 29.45 16.59
C LYS A 22 13.59 30.78 17.30
N SER A 23 13.95 31.92 16.73
CA SER A 23 13.73 33.23 17.33
C SER A 23 12.25 33.53 17.57
N ILE A 24 11.39 33.28 16.59
CA ILE A 24 9.94 33.47 16.74
C ILE A 24 9.27 32.40 17.63
N SER A 25 9.96 31.30 17.89
CA SER A 25 9.47 30.22 18.75
C SER A 25 9.80 30.43 20.22
N GLN A 26 10.57 31.47 20.58
CA GLN A 26 10.92 31.75 21.97
C GLN A 26 9.68 32.24 22.74
N SER A 27 9.25 31.44 23.70
CA SER A 27 8.13 31.75 24.55
C SER A 27 8.24 31.00 25.88
N ASN A 28 8.16 31.69 26.97
CA ASN A 28 8.16 31.10 28.32
C ASN A 28 6.89 30.30 28.63
N ARG A 29 5.87 30.38 27.74
CA ARG A 29 4.56 29.73 27.91
C ARG A 29 4.39 28.46 27.10
N SER A 30 5.32 28.11 26.18
CA SER A 30 5.24 26.92 25.36
C SER A 30 6.38 25.97 25.63
N LYS A 31 6.05 24.76 26.16
CA LYS A 31 7.03 23.67 26.34
C LYS A 31 7.42 22.99 25.02
N LYS A 32 6.59 23.09 23.98
CA LYS A 32 6.81 22.49 22.65
C LYS A 32 6.47 23.53 21.57
N PRO A 33 7.35 24.54 21.38
CA PRO A 33 7.03 25.66 20.49
C PRO A 33 7.09 25.28 19.00
N GLN A 34 7.81 24.21 18.61
CA GLN A 34 7.88 23.78 17.25
C GLN A 34 6.60 23.05 16.83
N PHE A 35 5.99 23.47 15.73
CA PHE A 35 4.99 22.71 15.01
C PHE A 35 5.66 21.87 13.95
N HIS A 36 5.40 20.57 13.93
CA HIS A 36 5.88 19.65 12.91
C HIS A 36 4.78 18.68 12.54
N ALA A 37 4.44 18.63 11.27
CA ALA A 37 3.49 17.67 10.71
C ALA A 37 4.10 16.96 9.51
N VAL A 38 3.63 15.74 9.24
CA VAL A 38 3.98 14.97 8.05
C VAL A 38 2.69 14.58 7.36
N ILE A 39 2.57 14.91 6.09
CA ILE A 39 1.49 14.44 5.22
C ILE A 39 2.11 13.46 4.23
N SER A 40 1.70 12.20 4.33
CA SER A 40 2.18 11.11 3.48
C SER A 40 1.04 10.59 2.62
N THR A 41 1.31 10.39 1.34
CA THR A 41 0.40 9.71 0.43
C THR A 41 0.72 8.21 0.41
N LYS A 42 -0.20 7.42 -0.12
CA LYS A 42 0.06 6.02 -0.42
C LYS A 42 0.90 5.96 -1.69
N TYR A 43 2.12 5.43 -1.57
CA TYR A 43 3.12 5.42 -2.66
C TYR A 43 3.37 6.80 -3.28
N GLN A 44 3.36 6.85 -4.61
CA GLN A 44 3.53 8.05 -5.41
C GLN A 44 2.20 8.56 -6.00
N GLU A 45 1.07 8.24 -5.34
CA GLU A 45 -0.28 8.56 -5.82
C GLU A 45 -0.48 10.07 -6.03
N HIS A 46 0.17 10.91 -5.21
CA HIS A 46 0.10 12.37 -5.32
C HIS A 46 1.46 12.96 -5.65
N SER A 47 1.47 13.93 -6.57
CA SER A 47 2.67 14.64 -6.98
C SER A 47 3.16 15.61 -5.89
N LYS A 48 4.39 16.12 -6.06
CA LYS A 48 4.96 17.17 -5.22
C LYS A 48 4.05 18.40 -5.14
N GLU A 49 3.50 18.81 -6.29
CA GLU A 49 2.62 19.98 -6.41
C GLU A 49 1.32 19.76 -5.64
N GLN A 50 0.69 18.59 -5.79
CA GLN A 50 -0.53 18.23 -5.08
C GLN A 50 -0.31 18.17 -3.56
N LEU A 51 0.76 17.51 -3.11
CA LEU A 51 1.08 17.42 -1.68
C LEU A 51 1.42 18.79 -1.09
N THR A 52 2.09 19.65 -1.85
CA THR A 52 2.39 21.03 -1.42
C THR A 52 1.10 21.85 -1.30
N ALA A 53 0.20 21.76 -2.27
CA ALA A 53 -1.09 22.44 -2.22
C ALA A 53 -1.97 21.94 -1.05
N ILE A 54 -1.97 20.63 -0.79
CA ILE A 54 -2.66 20.06 0.38
C ILE A 54 -2.03 20.57 1.69
N ALA A 55 -0.70 20.67 1.75
CA ALA A 55 -0.01 21.20 2.93
C ALA A 55 -0.33 22.68 3.18
N ASP A 56 -0.38 23.49 2.13
CA ASP A 56 -0.74 24.92 2.23
C ASP A 56 -2.18 25.09 2.76
N GLU A 57 -3.13 24.34 2.21
CA GLU A 57 -4.53 24.38 2.65
C GLU A 57 -4.71 23.78 4.07
N PHE A 58 -3.93 22.76 4.42
CA PHE A 58 -3.88 22.19 5.75
C PHE A 58 -3.43 23.24 6.79
N MET A 59 -2.35 23.99 6.51
CA MET A 59 -1.86 25.03 7.39
C MET A 59 -2.89 26.14 7.58
N LYS A 60 -3.61 26.51 6.53
CA LYS A 60 -4.74 27.44 6.58
C LYS A 60 -5.84 26.94 7.51
N ASN A 61 -6.30 25.72 7.31
CA ASN A 61 -7.37 25.10 8.10
C ASN A 61 -6.98 24.88 9.58
N MET A 62 -5.67 24.77 9.85
CA MET A 62 -5.11 24.70 11.20
C MET A 62 -4.98 26.07 11.88
N GLY A 63 -5.25 27.18 11.18
CA GLY A 63 -5.07 28.55 11.70
C GLY A 63 -3.63 29.05 11.66
N TYR A 64 -2.78 28.47 10.83
CA TYR A 64 -1.38 28.87 10.61
C TYR A 64 -1.19 29.65 9.31
N GLU A 65 -2.25 30.18 8.71
CA GLU A 65 -2.20 30.85 7.40
C GLU A 65 -1.18 32.00 7.35
N SER A 66 -1.06 32.79 8.42
CA SER A 66 -0.12 33.91 8.53
C SER A 66 1.25 33.53 9.07
N GLN A 67 1.40 32.33 9.65
CA GLN A 67 2.65 31.88 10.24
C GLN A 67 3.71 31.56 9.19
N PRO A 68 5.01 31.79 9.45
CA PRO A 68 6.06 31.29 8.59
C PRO A 68 6.15 29.77 8.69
N TYR A 69 6.17 29.11 7.55
CA TYR A 69 6.34 27.65 7.50
C TYR A 69 7.14 27.20 6.29
N ILE A 70 7.75 26.02 6.45
CA ILE A 70 8.49 25.32 5.40
C ILE A 70 7.70 24.07 5.04
N VAL A 71 7.57 23.79 3.75
CA VAL A 71 7.11 22.50 3.22
C VAL A 71 8.29 21.88 2.49
N VAL A 72 8.71 20.69 2.92
CA VAL A 72 9.81 19.94 2.32
C VAL A 72 9.26 18.64 1.78
N PHE A 73 9.37 18.48 0.47
CA PHE A 73 8.96 17.24 -0.20
C PHE A 73 10.08 16.21 -0.15
N HIS A 74 9.76 14.98 0.24
CA HIS A 74 10.65 13.83 0.27
C HIS A 74 10.16 12.72 -0.65
N LYS A 75 11.13 12.06 -1.29
CA LYS A 75 10.93 10.93 -2.21
C LYS A 75 11.89 9.77 -1.88
N ASP A 76 12.42 9.76 -0.67
CA ASP A 76 13.44 8.83 -0.18
C ASP A 76 12.84 7.55 0.42
N THR A 77 11.52 7.49 0.53
CA THR A 77 10.77 6.32 1.00
C THR A 77 9.83 5.80 -0.07
N GLU A 78 9.16 4.68 0.20
CA GLU A 78 8.14 4.10 -0.68
C GLU A 78 6.99 5.07 -0.98
N ASN A 79 6.73 6.00 -0.06
CA ASN A 79 5.62 6.93 -0.12
C ASN A 79 6.13 8.36 -0.34
N ASN A 80 5.57 9.08 -1.31
CA ASN A 80 5.77 10.51 -1.38
C ASN A 80 5.21 11.17 -0.12
N HIS A 81 5.97 12.08 0.48
CA HIS A 81 5.52 12.78 1.66
C HIS A 81 6.10 14.20 1.74
N VAL A 82 5.43 15.03 2.52
CA VAL A 82 5.89 16.38 2.84
C VAL A 82 6.00 16.55 4.34
N HIS A 83 7.11 17.15 4.76
CA HIS A 83 7.28 17.66 6.11
C HIS A 83 6.89 19.14 6.16
N ILE A 84 6.11 19.50 7.16
CA ILE A 84 5.70 20.88 7.42
C ILE A 84 6.31 21.28 8.76
N VAL A 85 7.07 22.38 8.77
CA VAL A 85 7.71 22.92 9.98
C VAL A 85 7.30 24.36 10.16
N SER A 86 6.82 24.71 11.36
CA SER A 86 6.40 26.05 11.76
C SER A 86 6.58 26.26 13.27
N SER A 87 6.07 27.35 13.80
CA SER A 87 6.04 27.67 15.22
C SER A 87 4.62 27.63 15.77
N ARG A 88 4.43 27.07 16.98
CA ARG A 88 3.19 27.21 17.77
C ARG A 88 3.12 28.53 18.53
N VAL A 89 4.06 29.43 18.31
CA VAL A 89 4.06 30.77 18.83
C VAL A 89 3.74 31.73 17.70
N ASP A 90 2.71 32.50 17.86
CA ASP A 90 2.28 33.48 16.87
C ASP A 90 3.39 34.55 16.70
N LYS A 91 3.79 34.74 15.42
CA LYS A 91 4.95 35.60 15.09
C LYS A 91 4.76 37.09 15.45
N GLU A 92 3.51 37.55 15.53
CA GLU A 92 3.17 38.95 15.76
C GLU A 92 2.92 39.22 17.25
N THR A 93 2.20 38.33 17.90
CA THR A 93 1.76 38.52 19.27
C THR A 93 2.66 37.85 20.32
N GLY A 94 3.53 36.92 19.91
CA GLY A 94 4.34 36.09 20.82
C GLY A 94 3.51 35.13 21.67
N LYS A 95 2.20 35.04 21.45
CA LYS A 95 1.31 34.18 22.21
C LYS A 95 1.30 32.75 21.63
N LYS A 96 1.10 31.78 22.50
CA LYS A 96 0.94 30.40 22.07
C LYS A 96 -0.36 30.24 21.27
N ILE A 97 -0.27 29.69 20.07
CA ILE A 97 -1.42 29.23 19.27
C ILE A 97 -2.09 28.05 20.00
N ASN A 98 -3.40 28.03 20.06
CA ASN A 98 -4.16 27.01 20.78
C ASN A 98 -3.98 25.64 20.15
N ASP A 99 -3.25 24.75 20.82
CA ASP A 99 -2.96 23.38 20.45
C ASP A 99 -3.87 22.35 21.15
N SER A 100 -4.93 22.79 21.83
CA SER A 100 -5.91 21.89 22.43
C SER A 100 -6.56 21.05 21.34
N PHE A 101 -6.62 19.72 21.57
CA PHE A 101 -7.13 18.75 20.58
C PHE A 101 -6.44 18.81 19.20
N GLU A 102 -5.14 19.18 19.17
CA GLU A 102 -4.39 19.38 17.92
C GLU A 102 -4.48 18.19 16.99
N LYS A 103 -4.46 16.96 17.51
CA LYS A 103 -4.59 15.73 16.69
C LYS A 103 -5.95 15.67 15.95
N LEU A 104 -7.05 15.96 16.65
CA LEU A 104 -8.39 15.97 16.05
C LEU A 104 -8.53 17.10 15.02
N LYS A 105 -8.07 18.30 15.38
CA LYS A 105 -8.05 19.46 14.48
C LYS A 105 -7.22 19.17 13.23
N SER A 106 -6.05 18.54 13.37
CA SER A 106 -5.19 18.15 12.24
C SER A 106 -5.88 17.17 11.30
N GLN A 107 -6.60 16.18 11.82
CA GLN A 107 -7.36 15.25 10.99
C GLN A 107 -8.48 15.93 10.21
N GLN A 108 -9.21 16.82 10.87
CA GLN A 108 -10.28 17.62 10.23
C GLN A 108 -9.71 18.57 9.18
N ALA A 109 -8.65 19.30 9.53
CA ALA A 109 -7.97 20.23 8.62
C ALA A 109 -7.41 19.52 7.39
N LEU A 110 -6.80 18.34 7.56
CA LEU A 110 -6.30 17.53 6.44
C LEU A 110 -7.44 17.02 5.54
N THR A 111 -8.55 16.57 6.13
CA THR A 111 -9.72 16.14 5.35
C THR A 111 -10.25 17.27 4.47
N LEU A 112 -10.43 18.46 5.03
CA LEU A 112 -10.89 19.64 4.29
C LEU A 112 -9.90 20.08 3.21
N ALA A 113 -8.59 20.02 3.51
CA ALA A 113 -7.54 20.35 2.56
C ALA A 113 -7.54 19.40 1.34
N ILE A 114 -7.64 18.08 1.59
CA ILE A 114 -7.72 17.06 0.53
C ILE A 114 -8.98 17.29 -0.33
N GLU A 115 -10.12 17.48 0.29
CA GLU A 115 -11.40 17.73 -0.41
C GLU A 115 -11.31 18.94 -1.33
N LYS A 116 -10.77 20.04 -0.83
CA LYS A 116 -10.65 21.28 -1.59
C LYS A 116 -9.65 21.17 -2.73
N VAL A 117 -8.43 20.67 -2.46
CA VAL A 117 -7.35 20.60 -3.45
C VAL A 117 -7.64 19.57 -4.54
N LEU A 118 -8.25 18.44 -4.19
CA LEU A 118 -8.60 17.39 -5.15
C LEU A 118 -10.00 17.56 -5.75
N GLY A 119 -10.72 18.62 -5.41
CA GLY A 119 -12.07 18.88 -5.92
C GLY A 119 -13.13 17.87 -5.47
N LEU A 120 -12.94 17.24 -4.31
CA LEU A 120 -13.86 16.25 -3.76
C LEU A 120 -15.03 16.96 -3.08
N ASN A 121 -16.25 16.68 -3.52
CA ASN A 121 -17.47 17.21 -2.89
C ASN A 121 -18.19 16.10 -2.13
N ARG A 122 -18.09 16.11 -0.80
CA ARG A 122 -18.68 15.12 0.11
C ARG A 122 -20.19 15.09 0.05
N ILE A 123 -20.83 16.25 0.00
CA ILE A 123 -22.29 16.38 -0.06
C ILE A 123 -22.79 15.83 -1.40
N ALA A 124 -22.18 16.24 -2.50
CA ALA A 124 -22.52 15.69 -3.82
C ALA A 124 -22.27 14.18 -3.92
N LYS A 125 -21.24 13.65 -3.25
CA LYS A 125 -21.02 12.22 -3.14
C LYS A 125 -22.15 11.53 -2.37
N LEU A 126 -22.55 12.11 -1.23
CA LEU A 126 -23.67 11.59 -0.43
C LEU A 126 -24.98 11.59 -1.22
N ASP A 127 -25.28 12.68 -1.93
CA ASP A 127 -26.48 12.76 -2.77
C ASP A 127 -26.49 11.71 -3.87
N LYS A 128 -25.33 11.40 -4.48
CA LYS A 128 -25.21 10.29 -5.44
C LYS A 128 -25.45 8.92 -4.80
N LEU A 129 -24.97 8.70 -3.58
CA LEU A 129 -25.18 7.44 -2.85
C LEU A 129 -26.66 7.23 -2.53
N LEU A 130 -27.37 8.30 -2.21
CA LEU A 130 -28.81 8.25 -1.93
C LEU A 130 -29.69 7.99 -3.17
N GLN A 131 -29.11 8.06 -4.37
CA GLN A 131 -29.79 7.68 -5.62
C GLN A 131 -29.71 6.18 -5.93
N TYR A 132 -28.90 5.43 -5.14
CA TYR A 132 -28.82 3.99 -5.34
C TYR A 132 -30.16 3.32 -4.98
N ARG A 133 -30.48 2.26 -5.73
CA ARG A 133 -31.62 1.39 -5.42
C ARG A 133 -31.20 0.34 -4.38
N PHE A 134 -31.98 0.20 -3.35
CA PHE A 134 -31.77 -0.76 -2.26
C PHE A 134 -33.13 -1.23 -1.71
N SER A 135 -33.18 -2.44 -1.17
CA SER A 135 -34.42 -3.05 -0.69
C SER A 135 -34.70 -2.77 0.79
N ASN A 136 -33.69 -2.40 1.57
CA ASN A 136 -33.84 -2.17 3.02
C ASN A 136 -32.74 -1.24 3.58
N LEU A 137 -32.97 -0.77 4.81
CA LEU A 137 -32.05 0.14 5.50
C LEU A 137 -30.65 -0.48 5.76
N GLN A 138 -30.56 -1.80 5.94
CA GLN A 138 -29.27 -2.47 6.15
C GLN A 138 -28.37 -2.35 4.89
N GLN A 139 -28.96 -2.44 3.71
CA GLN A 139 -28.25 -2.24 2.46
C GLN A 139 -27.78 -0.77 2.31
N LEU A 140 -28.63 0.20 2.66
CA LEU A 140 -28.25 1.60 2.70
C LEU A 140 -27.13 1.85 3.71
N ASP A 141 -27.21 1.30 4.90
CA ASP A 141 -26.17 1.41 5.93
C ASP A 141 -24.81 0.89 5.40
N LYS A 142 -24.80 -0.30 4.80
CA LYS A 142 -23.58 -0.87 4.21
C LYS A 142 -23.04 -0.05 3.05
N LEU A 143 -23.90 0.51 2.20
CA LEU A 143 -23.50 1.44 1.14
C LEU A 143 -22.84 2.69 1.73
N LEU A 144 -23.44 3.30 2.73
CA LEU A 144 -22.96 4.50 3.40
C LEU A 144 -21.65 4.22 4.17
N GLU A 145 -21.59 3.14 4.94
CA GLU A 145 -20.41 2.71 5.70
C GLU A 145 -19.20 2.52 4.77
N ARG A 146 -19.40 1.92 3.60
CA ARG A 146 -18.35 1.71 2.60
C ARG A 146 -17.74 3.01 2.08
N HIS A 147 -18.48 4.10 2.18
CA HIS A 147 -18.07 5.44 1.75
C HIS A 147 -17.71 6.39 2.90
N GLY A 148 -17.60 5.88 4.12
CA GLY A 148 -17.17 6.64 5.32
C GLY A 148 -18.30 7.41 6.01
N PHE A 149 -19.56 7.11 5.68
CA PHE A 149 -20.72 7.65 6.38
C PHE A 149 -21.27 6.61 7.35
N LYS A 150 -21.95 7.06 8.40
CA LYS A 150 -22.66 6.21 9.35
C LYS A 150 -24.14 6.58 9.33
N LEU A 151 -25.00 5.59 9.20
CA LEU A 151 -26.43 5.75 9.37
C LEU A 151 -26.77 5.60 10.87
N SER A 152 -27.55 6.52 11.42
CA SER A 152 -28.03 6.47 12.80
C SER A 152 -29.50 6.85 12.84
N GLN A 153 -30.26 6.19 13.67
CA GLN A 153 -31.66 6.54 13.94
C GLN A 153 -31.68 7.64 15.01
N SER A 154 -32.57 8.61 14.85
CA SER A 154 -32.76 9.67 15.87
C SER A 154 -33.39 9.07 17.13
N GLU A 155 -32.88 9.42 18.31
CA GLU A 155 -33.46 9.01 19.59
C GLU A 155 -34.86 9.61 19.83
N GLN A 156 -35.13 10.79 19.23
CA GLN A 156 -36.37 11.53 19.41
C GLN A 156 -37.49 11.12 18.43
N ASN A 157 -37.13 10.59 17.25
CA ASN A 157 -38.10 10.20 16.23
C ASN A 157 -37.57 9.00 15.43
N SER A 158 -38.21 7.85 15.62
CA SER A 158 -37.81 6.59 14.97
C SER A 158 -37.91 6.62 13.42
N ASN A 159 -38.71 7.53 12.85
CA ASN A 159 -38.79 7.73 11.40
C ASN A 159 -37.66 8.64 10.87
N GLN A 160 -36.90 9.29 11.76
CA GLN A 160 -35.83 10.20 11.37
C GLN A 160 -34.48 9.52 11.38
N LEU A 161 -33.84 9.48 10.24
CA LEU A 161 -32.51 8.94 10.02
C LEU A 161 -31.49 10.07 9.88
N GLN A 162 -30.38 9.94 10.58
CA GLN A 162 -29.26 10.87 10.51
C GLN A 162 -28.08 10.19 9.79
N ILE A 163 -27.51 10.86 8.81
CA ILE A 163 -26.29 10.42 8.14
C ILE A 163 -25.14 11.25 8.70
N LEU A 164 -24.19 10.56 9.35
CA LEU A 164 -23.04 11.17 10.00
C LEU A 164 -21.75 10.88 9.22
N HIS A 165 -20.81 11.82 9.27
CA HIS A 165 -19.43 11.63 8.87
C HIS A 165 -18.52 12.15 9.99
N ASN A 166 -17.65 11.29 10.51
CA ASN A 166 -16.78 11.60 11.66
C ASN A 166 -17.56 12.19 12.86
N GLY A 167 -18.74 11.65 13.15
CA GLY A 167 -19.60 12.09 14.25
C GLY A 167 -20.43 13.35 13.99
N VAL A 168 -20.27 14.01 12.83
CA VAL A 168 -21.02 15.21 12.45
C VAL A 168 -22.18 14.86 11.52
N VAL A 169 -23.40 15.29 11.86
CA VAL A 169 -24.58 15.09 11.01
C VAL A 169 -24.42 15.86 9.69
N GLN A 170 -24.48 15.14 8.58
CA GLN A 170 -24.38 15.70 7.23
C GLN A 170 -25.75 15.89 6.58
N LYS A 171 -26.68 14.98 6.86
CA LYS A 171 -28.02 15.01 6.31
C LYS A 171 -28.99 14.28 7.24
N ILE A 172 -30.23 14.77 7.26
CA ILE A 172 -31.35 14.14 7.94
C ILE A 172 -32.37 13.72 6.89
N LEU A 173 -32.85 12.49 6.99
CA LEU A 173 -33.82 11.87 6.08
C LEU A 173 -34.98 11.29 6.87
N LEU A 174 -36.13 11.18 6.21
CA LEU A 174 -37.26 10.41 6.73
C LEU A 174 -37.24 9.01 6.10
N ALA A 175 -37.39 7.99 6.91
CA ALA A 175 -37.29 6.60 6.46
C ALA A 175 -38.36 6.23 5.43
N ASP A 176 -39.57 6.81 5.53
CA ASP A 176 -40.67 6.64 4.61
C ASP A 176 -40.47 7.34 3.23
N GLN A 177 -39.55 8.28 3.14
CA GLN A 177 -39.21 8.97 1.91
C GLN A 177 -38.06 8.31 1.11
N LEU A 178 -37.47 7.23 1.66
CA LEU A 178 -36.39 6.52 0.99
C LEU A 178 -36.93 5.65 -0.17
N PRO A 179 -36.30 5.66 -1.36
CA PRO A 179 -36.74 4.89 -2.52
C PRO A 179 -36.36 3.40 -2.39
N MET A 180 -36.93 2.72 -1.38
CA MET A 180 -36.71 1.28 -1.19
C MET A 180 -37.46 0.49 -2.25
N GLN A 181 -36.77 -0.37 -2.99
CA GLN A 181 -37.32 -1.22 -4.04
C GLN A 181 -36.74 -2.62 -3.97
N ASP A 182 -37.60 -3.61 -4.00
CA ASP A 182 -37.15 -5.00 -4.10
C ASP A 182 -36.51 -5.29 -5.46
N THR A 183 -35.50 -6.16 -5.45
CA THR A 183 -34.86 -6.64 -6.67
C THR A 183 -35.86 -7.50 -7.47
N PRO A 184 -36.12 -7.20 -8.75
CA PRO A 184 -37.00 -8.02 -9.57
C PRO A 184 -36.50 -9.47 -9.68
N LYS A 185 -37.41 -10.47 -9.63
CA LYS A 185 -37.05 -11.89 -9.73
C LYS A 185 -36.25 -12.26 -10.99
N ALA A 186 -36.44 -11.52 -12.09
CA ALA A 186 -35.76 -11.73 -13.38
C ALA A 186 -34.82 -10.56 -13.72
N ASP A 187 -33.99 -10.11 -12.76
CA ASP A 187 -33.03 -9.04 -13.00
C ASP A 187 -31.88 -9.53 -13.90
N LYS A 188 -31.83 -8.99 -15.12
CA LYS A 188 -30.78 -9.29 -16.10
C LYS A 188 -29.38 -8.90 -15.60
N ARG A 189 -29.30 -7.83 -14.82
CA ARG A 189 -28.01 -7.37 -14.27
C ARG A 189 -27.51 -8.31 -13.18
N ALA A 190 -28.40 -8.82 -12.33
CA ALA A 190 -28.09 -9.83 -11.34
C ALA A 190 -27.53 -11.13 -12.01
N GLN A 191 -28.15 -11.58 -13.11
CA GLN A 191 -27.67 -12.72 -13.89
C GLN A 191 -26.28 -12.45 -14.50
N GLN A 192 -26.06 -11.26 -15.05
CA GLN A 192 -24.76 -10.87 -15.58
C GLN A 192 -23.67 -10.83 -14.49
N ILE A 193 -23.98 -10.32 -13.31
CA ILE A 193 -23.06 -10.30 -12.16
C ILE A 193 -22.72 -11.73 -11.74
N LYS A 194 -23.71 -12.63 -11.68
CA LYS A 194 -23.49 -14.04 -11.40
C LYS A 194 -22.49 -14.66 -12.39
N SER A 195 -22.68 -14.43 -13.68
CA SER A 195 -21.75 -14.93 -14.73
C SER A 195 -20.33 -14.34 -14.58
N PHE A 196 -20.18 -13.09 -14.13
CA PHE A 196 -18.86 -12.53 -13.81
C PHE A 196 -18.21 -13.27 -12.64
N ILE A 197 -18.94 -13.53 -11.56
CA ILE A 197 -18.43 -14.27 -10.41
C ILE A 197 -17.99 -15.67 -10.87
N GLU A 198 -18.82 -16.43 -11.56
CA GLU A 198 -18.54 -17.78 -12.08
C GLU A 198 -17.29 -17.83 -12.97
N LYS A 199 -17.12 -16.85 -13.85
CA LYS A 199 -15.95 -16.77 -14.72
C LYS A 199 -14.68 -16.40 -13.96
N TYR A 200 -14.74 -15.40 -13.08
CA TYR A 200 -13.56 -14.84 -12.45
C TYR A 200 -13.06 -15.66 -11.24
N GLN A 201 -13.92 -16.46 -10.60
CA GLN A 201 -13.49 -17.42 -9.57
C GLN A 201 -12.61 -18.56 -10.13
N GLN A 202 -12.66 -18.81 -11.44
CA GLN A 202 -11.75 -19.75 -12.11
C GLN A 202 -10.36 -19.16 -12.37
N MET A 203 -10.25 -17.83 -12.38
CA MET A 203 -9.03 -17.11 -12.71
C MET A 203 -8.32 -16.54 -11.47
N TYR A 204 -9.07 -16.17 -10.45
CA TYR A 204 -8.57 -15.52 -9.24
C TYR A 204 -9.05 -16.25 -7.99
N SER A 205 -8.25 -16.21 -6.94
CA SER A 205 -8.61 -16.87 -5.68
C SER A 205 -9.88 -16.28 -5.09
N ASN A 206 -10.86 -17.16 -4.85
CA ASN A 206 -12.10 -16.83 -4.14
C ASN A 206 -12.01 -17.12 -2.63
N LYS A 207 -10.81 -17.48 -2.12
CA LYS A 207 -10.57 -17.72 -0.70
C LYS A 207 -10.70 -16.43 0.08
N VAL A 208 -11.57 -16.44 1.07
CA VAL A 208 -11.83 -15.32 1.98
C VAL A 208 -11.00 -15.48 3.23
N PHE A 209 -10.29 -14.45 3.62
CA PHE A 209 -9.46 -14.43 4.81
C PHE A 209 -9.70 -13.15 5.62
N LYS A 210 -9.27 -13.18 6.88
CA LYS A 210 -9.43 -12.12 7.85
C LYS A 210 -8.24 -11.15 7.79
N VAL A 211 -8.52 -9.86 7.72
CA VAL A 211 -7.54 -8.78 7.90
C VAL A 211 -7.82 -8.11 9.24
N VAL A 212 -6.86 -8.17 10.15
CA VAL A 212 -6.99 -7.68 11.54
C VAL A 212 -6.23 -6.38 11.72
N ASP A 213 -6.93 -5.34 12.13
CA ASP A 213 -6.33 -4.05 12.49
C ASP A 213 -6.15 -3.97 14.01
N ASP A 214 -4.94 -4.23 14.49
CA ASP A 214 -4.57 -4.25 15.90
C ASP A 214 -4.23 -2.86 16.49
N ARG A 215 -4.34 -1.80 15.70
CA ARG A 215 -4.04 -0.44 16.16
C ARG A 215 -4.92 0.01 17.32
N ALA A 216 -6.12 -0.55 17.44
CA ALA A 216 -7.02 -0.28 18.55
C ALA A 216 -6.44 -0.82 19.88
N GLU A 217 -5.89 -2.03 19.88
CA GLU A 217 -5.25 -2.64 21.05
C GLU A 217 -3.98 -1.89 21.47
N LYS A 218 -3.22 -1.37 20.50
CA LYS A 218 -1.99 -0.61 20.73
C LYS A 218 -2.24 0.85 21.17
N GLY A 219 -3.50 1.23 21.46
CA GLY A 219 -3.84 2.58 21.90
C GLY A 219 -3.65 3.68 20.85
N LEU A 220 -3.53 3.32 19.57
CA LEU A 220 -3.35 4.25 18.45
C LEU A 220 -4.66 4.85 17.96
N TYR A 221 -5.80 4.35 18.43
CA TYR A 221 -7.13 4.91 18.20
C TYR A 221 -7.62 5.80 19.36
N PRO A 222 -8.58 6.70 19.11
CA PRO A 222 -9.28 7.43 20.16
C PRO A 222 -9.88 6.47 21.22
N LYS A 223 -9.98 6.92 22.48
CA LYS A 223 -10.43 6.10 23.62
C LYS A 223 -11.75 5.36 23.39
N GLU A 224 -12.64 5.92 22.59
CA GLU A 224 -13.95 5.33 22.23
C GLU A 224 -13.85 4.04 21.38
N HIS A 225 -12.69 3.77 20.77
CA HIS A 225 -12.43 2.60 19.93
C HIS A 225 -11.25 1.78 20.42
N GLN A 226 -10.81 1.98 21.68
CA GLN A 226 -9.71 1.22 22.26
C GLN A 226 -10.23 -0.15 22.73
N GLY A 227 -9.47 -1.19 22.45
CA GLY A 227 -9.66 -2.53 23.00
C GLY A 227 -10.33 -3.56 22.08
N VAL A 228 -10.92 -3.18 20.96
CA VAL A 228 -11.50 -4.15 20.01
C VAL A 228 -10.81 -4.01 18.64
N PRO A 229 -10.11 -5.08 18.17
CA PRO A 229 -9.50 -5.04 16.84
C PRO A 229 -10.58 -4.90 15.77
N LYS A 230 -10.33 -4.04 14.79
CA LYS A 230 -11.20 -3.93 13.63
C LYS A 230 -10.88 -5.05 12.65
N ILE A 231 -11.88 -5.86 12.36
CA ILE A 231 -11.77 -6.99 11.45
C ILE A 231 -12.39 -6.62 10.10
N GLU A 232 -11.74 -7.04 9.03
CA GLU A 232 -12.26 -7.01 7.66
C GLU A 232 -12.06 -8.37 7.02
N PHE A 233 -13.04 -8.85 6.26
CA PHE A 233 -12.89 -10.03 5.42
C PHE A 233 -12.70 -9.61 3.97
N THR A 234 -11.77 -10.25 3.28
CA THR A 234 -11.42 -9.92 1.89
C THR A 234 -11.03 -11.16 1.10
N SER A 235 -11.06 -11.05 -0.22
CA SER A 235 -10.53 -12.05 -1.17
C SER A 235 -10.01 -11.38 -2.43
N GLU A 236 -9.15 -12.07 -3.18
CA GLU A 236 -8.67 -11.55 -4.47
C GLU A 236 -9.81 -11.39 -5.47
N LEU A 237 -10.74 -12.33 -5.53
CA LEU A 237 -11.92 -12.25 -6.40
C LEU A 237 -12.73 -10.99 -6.11
N GLN A 238 -13.00 -10.69 -4.83
CA GLN A 238 -13.71 -9.47 -4.42
C GLN A 238 -13.02 -8.22 -4.97
N GLU A 239 -11.70 -8.11 -4.79
CA GLU A 239 -10.91 -6.97 -5.25
C GLU A 239 -10.93 -6.84 -6.79
N LYS A 240 -10.89 -7.98 -7.51
CA LYS A 240 -10.97 -7.99 -8.98
C LYS A 240 -12.34 -7.57 -9.49
N LEU A 241 -13.42 -8.06 -8.90
CA LEU A 241 -14.78 -7.65 -9.25
C LEU A 241 -14.98 -6.15 -9.05
N LYS A 242 -14.43 -5.59 -7.95
CA LYS A 242 -14.44 -4.16 -7.69
C LYS A 242 -13.67 -3.36 -8.74
N ASN A 243 -12.43 -3.75 -9.02
CA ASN A 243 -11.53 -2.97 -9.88
C ASN A 243 -11.88 -3.05 -11.36
N ILE A 244 -12.45 -4.18 -11.82
CA ILE A 244 -12.75 -4.41 -13.24
C ILE A 244 -14.18 -3.97 -13.58
N PHE A 245 -15.15 -4.27 -12.71
CA PHE A 245 -16.57 -4.08 -13.01
C PHE A 245 -17.26 -3.04 -12.13
N GLY A 246 -16.58 -2.50 -11.11
CA GLY A 246 -17.19 -1.62 -10.13
C GLY A 246 -18.14 -2.34 -9.17
N ILE A 247 -18.02 -3.68 -9.04
CA ILE A 247 -18.85 -4.50 -8.16
C ILE A 247 -18.13 -4.64 -6.83
N ASP A 248 -18.59 -3.93 -5.80
CA ASP A 248 -18.02 -3.99 -4.47
C ASP A 248 -18.80 -4.98 -3.59
N ILE A 249 -18.08 -5.86 -2.89
CA ILE A 249 -18.66 -6.90 -2.03
C ILE A 249 -18.30 -6.61 -0.57
N ILE A 250 -19.29 -6.68 0.32
CA ILE A 250 -19.13 -6.48 1.75
C ILE A 250 -19.59 -7.75 2.46
N PHE A 251 -18.68 -8.42 3.14
CA PHE A 251 -18.99 -9.62 3.94
C PHE A 251 -19.68 -9.26 5.25
N HIS A 252 -20.71 -10.02 5.62
CA HIS A 252 -21.40 -9.92 6.90
C HIS A 252 -20.89 -10.98 7.86
N TYR A 253 -20.41 -10.56 9.00
CA TYR A 253 -19.93 -11.42 10.07
C TYR A 253 -20.42 -10.89 11.42
N LYS A 254 -20.35 -11.72 12.43
CA LYS A 254 -20.67 -11.35 13.81
C LYS A 254 -19.48 -11.71 14.69
N ASP A 255 -19.07 -10.77 15.51
CA ASP A 255 -17.90 -10.90 16.39
C ASP A 255 -16.65 -11.31 15.60
N ASP A 256 -15.97 -12.37 15.98
CA ASP A 256 -14.76 -12.90 15.32
C ASP A 256 -15.05 -14.11 14.40
N LYS A 257 -16.33 -14.39 14.11
CA LYS A 257 -16.75 -15.56 13.34
C LYS A 257 -16.64 -15.33 11.84
N LEU A 258 -16.55 -16.42 11.10
CA LEU A 258 -16.56 -16.40 9.63
C LEU A 258 -17.84 -15.75 9.09
N PRO A 259 -17.76 -15.14 7.89
CA PRO A 259 -18.91 -14.52 7.24
C PRO A 259 -20.06 -15.51 7.04
N PHE A 260 -21.28 -15.03 7.28
CA PHE A 260 -22.52 -15.78 7.03
C PHE A 260 -23.30 -15.29 5.80
N GLY A 261 -22.90 -14.17 5.21
CA GLY A 261 -23.54 -13.58 4.05
C GLY A 261 -22.71 -12.42 3.48
N TYR A 262 -23.22 -11.79 2.44
CA TYR A 262 -22.60 -10.60 1.86
C TYR A 262 -23.63 -9.68 1.20
N THR A 263 -23.30 -8.41 1.11
CA THR A 263 -23.98 -7.40 0.28
C THR A 263 -23.11 -7.08 -0.92
N LEU A 264 -23.73 -6.88 -2.07
CA LEU A 264 -23.07 -6.51 -3.31
C LEU A 264 -23.56 -5.14 -3.76
N ILE A 265 -22.61 -4.22 -3.99
CA ILE A 265 -22.87 -2.86 -4.48
C ILE A 265 -22.39 -2.81 -5.94
N ASP A 266 -23.34 -2.64 -6.86
CA ASP A 266 -23.05 -2.41 -8.27
C ASP A 266 -22.96 -0.91 -8.54
N ASN A 267 -21.75 -0.38 -8.60
CA ASN A 267 -21.51 1.05 -8.84
C ASN A 267 -21.84 1.47 -10.29
N LYS A 268 -21.98 0.51 -11.22
CA LYS A 268 -22.33 0.80 -12.61
C LYS A 268 -23.81 1.13 -12.78
N THR A 269 -24.68 0.36 -12.12
CA THR A 269 -26.14 0.55 -12.21
C THR A 269 -26.71 1.23 -10.97
N GLN A 270 -25.86 1.59 -10.01
CA GLN A 270 -26.25 2.22 -8.75
C GLN A 270 -27.31 1.37 -8.00
N GLN A 271 -27.03 0.08 -7.83
CA GLN A 271 -27.92 -0.85 -7.17
C GLN A 271 -27.18 -1.69 -6.12
N VAL A 272 -27.86 -1.92 -5.02
CA VAL A 272 -27.39 -2.77 -3.92
C VAL A 272 -28.20 -4.06 -3.90
N TYR A 273 -27.48 -5.19 -3.90
CA TYR A 273 -28.09 -6.53 -3.89
C TYR A 273 -27.78 -7.25 -2.60
N LYS A 274 -28.69 -8.08 -2.13
CA LYS A 274 -28.38 -9.12 -1.17
C LYS A 274 -27.59 -10.22 -1.87
N GLY A 275 -26.48 -10.69 -1.29
CA GLY A 275 -25.61 -11.67 -1.94
C GLY A 275 -26.37 -12.92 -2.42
N SER A 276 -27.34 -13.42 -1.64
CA SER A 276 -28.15 -14.59 -2.02
C SER A 276 -29.08 -14.38 -3.22
N GLU A 277 -29.35 -13.14 -3.63
CA GLU A 277 -30.09 -12.80 -4.87
C GLU A 277 -29.22 -13.03 -6.12
N ILE A 278 -27.92 -12.99 -5.95
CA ILE A 278 -26.93 -13.21 -7.02
C ILE A 278 -26.43 -14.66 -6.99
N MET A 279 -25.80 -15.04 -5.85
CA MET A 279 -25.20 -16.36 -5.65
C MET A 279 -25.05 -16.64 -4.17
N LYS A 280 -25.23 -17.87 -3.71
CA LYS A 280 -25.01 -18.22 -2.31
C LYS A 280 -23.54 -18.02 -1.92
N LEU A 281 -23.29 -17.61 -0.66
CA LEU A 281 -21.92 -17.31 -0.19
C LEU A 281 -20.95 -18.49 -0.43
N LYS A 282 -21.37 -19.71 -0.12
CA LYS A 282 -20.53 -20.90 -0.26
C LYS A 282 -20.29 -21.33 -1.73
N GLU A 283 -21.10 -20.85 -2.66
CA GLU A 283 -20.91 -21.09 -4.09
C GLU A 283 -19.91 -20.05 -4.68
N ALA A 284 -19.98 -18.82 -4.19
CA ALA A 284 -19.13 -17.74 -4.66
C ALA A 284 -17.73 -17.72 -3.99
N PHE A 285 -17.63 -18.10 -2.71
CA PHE A 285 -16.45 -17.93 -1.89
C PHE A 285 -16.12 -19.14 -1.03
N GLU A 286 -14.84 -19.43 -0.90
CA GLU A 286 -14.27 -20.41 0.04
C GLU A 286 -13.83 -19.65 1.30
N LEU A 287 -14.46 -19.94 2.45
CA LEU A 287 -14.13 -19.29 3.72
C LEU A 287 -12.93 -19.99 4.37
N THR A 288 -11.93 -19.23 4.77
CA THR A 288 -10.74 -19.74 5.48
C THR A 288 -10.63 -19.14 6.88
N ASN A 289 -9.92 -19.83 7.78
CA ASN A 289 -9.58 -19.32 9.11
C ASN A 289 -8.28 -18.48 9.11
N SER A 290 -7.65 -18.32 7.94
CA SER A 290 -6.42 -17.58 7.83
C SER A 290 -6.62 -16.10 8.11
N ASN A 291 -5.64 -15.50 8.76
CA ASN A 291 -5.66 -14.08 9.07
C ASN A 291 -4.30 -13.43 8.75
N ILE A 292 -4.33 -12.13 8.55
CA ILE A 292 -3.15 -11.30 8.34
C ILE A 292 -3.34 -9.94 9.00
N ASP A 293 -2.26 -9.41 9.57
CA ASP A 293 -2.25 -8.04 10.09
C ASP A 293 -2.48 -7.01 8.98
N LYS A 294 -3.30 -5.98 9.26
CA LYS A 294 -3.70 -4.96 8.28
C LYS A 294 -2.51 -4.18 7.71
N LYS A 295 -1.52 -3.86 8.53
CA LYS A 295 -0.33 -3.14 8.09
C LYS A 295 0.48 -3.98 7.09
N SER A 296 0.67 -5.25 7.39
CA SER A 296 1.32 -6.21 6.49
C SER A 296 0.51 -6.39 5.21
N PHE A 297 -0.80 -6.59 5.31
CA PHE A 297 -1.69 -6.73 4.16
C PHE A 297 -1.66 -5.52 3.21
N GLU A 298 -1.70 -4.30 3.75
CA GLU A 298 -1.64 -3.09 2.93
C GLU A 298 -0.29 -2.97 2.20
N ARG A 299 0.82 -3.37 2.84
CA ARG A 299 2.14 -3.42 2.19
C ARG A 299 2.19 -4.45 1.07
N LEU A 300 1.49 -5.57 1.22
CA LEU A 300 1.47 -6.64 0.22
C LEU A 300 0.68 -6.27 -1.04
N LYS A 301 -0.35 -5.43 -0.90
CA LYS A 301 -1.08 -4.88 -2.06
C LYS A 301 -0.20 -4.11 -3.03
N ASP A 302 0.97 -3.69 -2.60
CA ASP A 302 1.90 -2.87 -3.36
C ASP A 302 2.72 -3.66 -4.33
N TYR A 303 2.87 -4.97 -4.03
CA TYR A 303 3.62 -5.85 -4.91
C TYR A 303 2.91 -6.05 -6.24
N ASN A 304 3.69 -5.92 -7.29
CA ASN A 304 3.26 -6.12 -8.66
C ASN A 304 3.42 -7.59 -9.07
N LEU A 305 2.44 -8.39 -8.70
CA LEU A 305 2.44 -9.83 -8.93
C LEU A 305 1.66 -10.18 -10.19
N SER A 306 2.24 -10.99 -11.07
CA SER A 306 1.63 -11.37 -12.35
C SER A 306 1.35 -12.87 -12.47
N SER A 307 1.84 -13.68 -11.56
CA SER A 307 1.71 -15.14 -11.61
C SER A 307 1.57 -15.75 -10.22
N TYR A 308 0.98 -16.93 -10.18
CA TYR A 308 0.89 -17.72 -8.93
C TYR A 308 2.29 -18.08 -8.37
N ARG A 309 3.27 -18.29 -9.25
CA ARG A 309 4.66 -18.58 -8.84
C ARG A 309 5.27 -17.40 -8.07
N GLU A 310 5.07 -16.18 -8.54
CA GLU A 310 5.52 -14.98 -7.82
C GLU A 310 4.85 -14.85 -6.45
N LYS A 311 3.55 -15.19 -6.36
CA LYS A 311 2.83 -15.24 -5.07
C LYS A 311 3.47 -16.25 -4.11
N GLN A 312 3.81 -17.44 -4.59
CA GLN A 312 4.48 -18.47 -3.77
C GLN A 312 5.84 -18.00 -3.27
N ILE A 313 6.66 -17.39 -4.14
CA ILE A 313 7.99 -16.87 -3.78
C ILE A 313 7.87 -15.77 -2.71
N LEU A 314 6.96 -14.82 -2.91
CA LEU A 314 6.75 -13.75 -1.94
C LEU A 314 6.23 -14.29 -0.61
N SER A 315 5.26 -15.20 -0.64
CA SER A 315 4.73 -15.88 0.55
C SER A 315 5.84 -16.60 1.32
N GLN A 316 6.68 -17.37 0.64
CA GLN A 316 7.82 -18.07 1.24
C GLN A 316 8.80 -17.09 1.92
N HIS A 317 9.14 -16.00 1.25
CA HIS A 317 10.02 -14.96 1.80
C HIS A 317 9.43 -14.30 3.05
N LEU A 318 8.14 -13.97 3.02
CA LEU A 318 7.44 -13.34 4.13
C LEU A 318 7.34 -14.27 5.35
N ASN A 319 7.05 -15.55 5.13
CA ASN A 319 6.99 -16.55 6.19
C ASN A 319 8.34 -16.72 6.89
N LYS A 320 9.46 -16.68 6.15
CA LYS A 320 10.80 -16.64 6.72
C LYS A 320 11.06 -15.42 7.59
N LYS A 321 10.37 -14.29 7.32
CA LYS A 321 10.42 -13.06 8.12
C LYS A 321 9.38 -13.00 9.25
N GLY A 322 8.66 -14.09 9.49
CA GLY A 322 7.64 -14.17 10.55
C GLY A 322 6.30 -13.54 10.18
N VAL A 323 6.10 -13.13 8.92
CA VAL A 323 4.81 -12.66 8.43
C VAL A 323 4.08 -13.83 7.79
N GLN A 324 3.05 -14.34 8.47
CA GLN A 324 2.23 -15.44 7.95
C GLN A 324 1.38 -14.94 6.77
N ALA A 325 1.84 -15.21 5.56
CA ALA A 325 1.14 -14.84 4.33
C ALA A 325 0.97 -16.06 3.44
N GLU A 326 -0.26 -16.41 3.15
CA GLU A 326 -0.60 -17.47 2.20
C GLU A 326 -0.64 -16.90 0.77
N PRO A 327 -0.31 -17.69 -0.28
CA PRO A 327 -0.32 -17.20 -1.65
C PRO A 327 -1.65 -16.59 -2.11
N PHE A 328 -2.79 -17.04 -1.58
CA PHE A 328 -4.10 -16.49 -1.91
C PHE A 328 -4.39 -15.14 -1.25
N MET A 329 -3.60 -14.71 -0.26
CA MET A 329 -3.65 -13.37 0.34
C MET A 329 -2.92 -12.32 -0.51
N LEU A 330 -2.15 -12.75 -1.49
CA LEU A 330 -1.36 -11.93 -2.38
C LEU A 330 -2.13 -11.72 -3.69
N PHE A 331 -2.47 -10.48 -4.00
CA PHE A 331 -3.33 -10.18 -5.13
C PHE A 331 -2.51 -9.89 -6.39
N GLU A 332 -2.94 -10.43 -7.53
CA GLU A 332 -2.32 -10.11 -8.81
C GLU A 332 -2.51 -8.63 -9.16
N ASN A 333 -1.45 -7.99 -9.62
CA ASN A 333 -1.48 -6.62 -10.11
C ASN A 333 -0.58 -6.49 -11.33
N LYS A 334 -1.16 -6.58 -12.52
CA LYS A 334 -0.41 -6.59 -13.79
C LYS A 334 -0.11 -5.20 -14.36
N ARG A 335 -0.67 -4.15 -13.78
CA ARG A 335 -0.66 -2.81 -14.40
C ARG A 335 0.70 -2.10 -14.38
N LEU A 336 1.58 -2.45 -13.44
CA LEU A 336 2.82 -1.72 -13.18
C LEU A 336 4.08 -2.35 -13.83
N LYS A 337 4.00 -3.58 -14.35
CA LYS A 337 5.17 -4.30 -14.90
C LYS A 337 5.70 -3.78 -16.25
N ASN A 338 5.03 -2.82 -16.87
CA ASN A 338 5.37 -2.35 -18.21
C ASN A 338 6.28 -1.10 -18.22
N ASN A 339 6.79 -0.68 -17.06
CA ASN A 339 7.71 0.45 -17.00
C ASN A 339 9.15 -0.01 -17.31
N LYS A 340 9.61 0.29 -18.53
CA LYS A 340 10.98 -0.06 -18.97
C LYS A 340 12.06 0.57 -18.09
N SER A 341 11.84 1.76 -17.56
CA SER A 341 12.78 2.44 -16.66
C SER A 341 12.97 1.68 -15.36
N ASP A 342 11.86 1.28 -14.71
CA ASP A 342 11.90 0.53 -13.47
C ASP A 342 12.57 -0.83 -13.66
N PHE A 343 12.25 -1.52 -14.76
CA PHE A 343 12.88 -2.80 -15.08
C PHE A 343 14.40 -2.69 -15.26
N GLN A 344 14.89 -1.65 -15.93
CA GLN A 344 16.32 -1.42 -16.11
C GLN A 344 17.00 -1.10 -14.78
N GLN A 345 16.35 -0.32 -13.92
CA GLN A 345 16.89 -0.04 -12.59
C GLN A 345 16.96 -1.30 -11.72
N ILE A 346 15.89 -2.10 -11.71
CA ILE A 346 15.84 -3.40 -11.01
C ILE A 346 16.97 -4.32 -11.50
N LYS A 347 17.16 -4.42 -12.83
CA LYS A 347 18.24 -5.20 -13.41
C LYS A 347 19.61 -4.73 -12.91
N THR A 348 19.84 -3.42 -12.90
CA THR A 348 21.11 -2.82 -12.42
C THR A 348 21.33 -3.14 -10.94
N ASP A 349 20.33 -2.94 -10.10
CA ASP A 349 20.40 -3.17 -8.66
C ASP A 349 20.65 -4.66 -8.34
N VAL A 350 19.99 -5.57 -9.08
CA VAL A 350 20.20 -7.03 -8.92
C VAL A 350 21.63 -7.42 -9.35
N ILE A 351 22.15 -6.88 -10.46
CA ILE A 351 23.53 -7.14 -10.89
C ILE A 351 24.53 -6.61 -9.84
N GLN A 352 24.30 -5.44 -9.27
CA GLN A 352 25.15 -4.87 -8.22
C GLN A 352 25.09 -5.74 -6.94
N HIS A 353 23.92 -6.23 -6.58
CA HIS A 353 23.72 -7.14 -5.44
C HIS A 353 24.48 -8.45 -5.63
N LEU A 354 24.41 -9.06 -6.83
CA LEU A 354 25.15 -10.28 -7.16
C LEU A 354 26.66 -10.08 -7.14
N LYS A 355 27.14 -8.88 -7.43
CA LYS A 355 28.56 -8.53 -7.37
C LYS A 355 29.07 -8.24 -5.95
N ALA A 356 28.23 -8.37 -4.93
CA ALA A 356 28.51 -8.01 -3.54
C ALA A 356 29.02 -6.57 -3.35
N LEU A 357 28.78 -5.68 -4.34
CA LEU A 357 29.28 -4.31 -4.33
C LEU A 357 28.47 -3.37 -3.41
N LYS A 358 27.30 -3.81 -2.95
CA LYS A 358 26.48 -3.11 -1.95
C LYS A 358 25.69 -4.11 -1.12
N ASN A 359 25.83 -4.02 0.18
CA ASN A 359 24.93 -4.67 1.16
C ASN A 359 23.57 -3.93 1.25
N ASP A 360 23.22 -3.09 0.29
CA ASP A 360 21.94 -2.40 0.29
C ASP A 360 20.80 -3.38 0.04
N SER A 361 20.08 -3.64 1.08
CA SER A 361 19.11 -4.69 1.34
C SER A 361 17.78 -4.59 0.57
N PHE A 362 17.74 -3.88 -0.56
CA PHE A 362 16.51 -3.78 -1.34
C PHE A 362 16.25 -4.99 -2.25
N VAL A 363 17.27 -5.82 -2.49
CA VAL A 363 17.19 -7.02 -3.32
C VAL A 363 17.35 -8.25 -2.45
N VAL A 364 16.40 -9.18 -2.59
CA VAL A 364 16.47 -10.50 -1.94
C VAL A 364 16.33 -11.57 -3.00
N LEU A 365 17.20 -12.58 -2.93
CA LEU A 365 17.11 -13.74 -3.79
C LEU A 365 16.40 -14.88 -3.06
N GLU A 366 15.38 -15.43 -3.70
CA GLU A 366 14.63 -16.58 -3.20
C GLU A 366 14.64 -17.71 -4.24
N LYS A 367 14.68 -18.95 -3.76
CA LYS A 367 14.66 -20.15 -4.58
C LYS A 367 13.27 -20.77 -4.53
N ASP A 368 12.69 -21.08 -5.68
CA ASP A 368 11.43 -21.79 -5.72
C ASP A 368 11.60 -23.31 -5.48
N LYS A 369 10.47 -24.03 -5.48
CA LYS A 369 10.46 -25.49 -5.27
C LYS A 369 11.17 -26.27 -6.39
N ASN A 370 11.31 -25.69 -7.57
CA ASN A 370 11.98 -26.31 -8.71
C ASN A 370 13.48 -26.03 -8.76
N GLY A 371 13.96 -25.17 -7.85
CA GLY A 371 15.35 -24.75 -7.82
C GLY A 371 15.65 -23.46 -8.56
N ASP A 372 14.66 -22.83 -9.20
CA ASP A 372 14.82 -21.58 -9.91
C ASP A 372 14.93 -20.40 -8.96
N PHE A 373 15.83 -19.46 -9.26
CA PHE A 373 16.01 -18.26 -8.46
C PHE A 373 15.20 -17.08 -8.96
N TYR A 374 14.65 -16.33 -8.00
CA TYR A 374 13.88 -15.12 -8.19
C TYR A 374 14.48 -13.98 -7.38
N ALA A 375 14.49 -12.78 -7.96
CA ALA A 375 14.86 -11.56 -7.26
C ALA A 375 13.59 -10.82 -6.83
N ILE A 376 13.47 -10.58 -5.52
CA ILE A 376 12.44 -9.73 -4.92
C ILE A 376 13.07 -8.36 -4.73
N HIS A 377 12.56 -7.35 -5.44
CA HIS A 377 13.02 -5.97 -5.30
C HIS A 377 12.06 -5.20 -4.39
N GLN A 378 12.46 -4.97 -3.14
CA GLN A 378 11.60 -4.41 -2.08
C GLN A 378 11.20 -2.95 -2.32
N ARG A 379 12.06 -2.15 -2.95
CA ARG A 379 11.77 -0.73 -3.25
C ARG A 379 10.77 -0.55 -4.38
N PHE A 380 10.85 -1.37 -5.42
CA PHE A 380 9.92 -1.34 -6.56
C PHE A 380 8.73 -2.29 -6.39
N HIS A 381 8.70 -3.09 -5.31
CA HIS A 381 7.68 -4.10 -5.06
C HIS A 381 7.43 -5.02 -6.27
N GLN A 382 8.52 -5.47 -6.89
CA GLN A 382 8.46 -6.35 -8.06
C GLN A 382 9.26 -7.63 -7.83
N ILE A 383 8.80 -8.70 -8.48
CA ILE A 383 9.46 -10.01 -8.46
C ILE A 383 9.72 -10.42 -9.90
N HIS A 384 10.94 -10.84 -10.17
CA HIS A 384 11.36 -11.30 -11.49
C HIS A 384 12.16 -12.58 -11.36
N SER A 385 12.05 -13.49 -12.35
CA SER A 385 12.99 -14.60 -12.42
C SER A 385 14.41 -14.06 -12.62
N LEU A 386 15.38 -14.59 -11.89
CA LEU A 386 16.75 -14.13 -11.99
C LEU A 386 17.26 -14.29 -13.43
N GLN A 387 16.90 -15.37 -14.09
CA GLN A 387 17.23 -15.61 -15.51
C GLN A 387 16.75 -14.48 -16.44
N SER A 388 15.54 -13.93 -16.21
CA SER A 388 15.02 -12.84 -17.04
C SER A 388 15.79 -11.52 -16.85
N LEU A 389 16.44 -11.33 -15.70
CA LEU A 389 17.20 -10.14 -15.37
C LEU A 389 18.65 -10.20 -15.87
N ILE A 390 19.32 -11.36 -15.73
CA ILE A 390 20.74 -11.49 -16.04
C ILE A 390 21.04 -12.24 -17.34
N GLY A 391 20.05 -12.86 -17.95
CA GLY A 391 20.19 -13.68 -19.15
C GLY A 391 20.49 -15.14 -18.84
N SER A 392 20.28 -16.02 -19.82
CA SER A 392 20.39 -17.48 -19.64
C SER A 392 21.80 -17.93 -19.33
N GLU A 393 22.81 -17.41 -20.01
CA GLU A 393 24.22 -17.78 -19.82
C GLU A 393 24.72 -17.40 -18.42
N ALA A 394 24.51 -16.15 -18.01
CA ALA A 394 24.89 -15.68 -16.68
C ALA A 394 24.13 -16.43 -15.56
N TYR A 395 22.89 -16.82 -15.83
CA TYR A 395 22.09 -17.60 -14.88
C TYR A 395 22.64 -19.02 -14.70
N GLN A 396 23.04 -19.72 -15.78
CA GLN A 396 23.65 -21.05 -15.69
C GLN A 396 24.97 -21.00 -14.93
N ASN A 397 25.80 -20.01 -15.17
CA ASN A 397 27.03 -19.79 -14.42
C ASN A 397 26.76 -19.57 -12.92
N PHE A 398 25.74 -18.77 -12.59
CA PHE A 398 25.32 -18.53 -11.22
C PHE A 398 24.87 -19.83 -10.52
N ILE A 399 24.03 -20.67 -11.18
CA ILE A 399 23.58 -21.96 -10.63
C ILE A 399 24.76 -22.88 -10.38
N SER A 400 25.67 -23.05 -11.37
CA SER A 400 26.84 -23.91 -11.23
C SER A 400 27.77 -23.52 -10.07
N GLN A 401 27.87 -22.22 -9.77
CA GLN A 401 28.63 -21.73 -8.64
C GLN A 401 27.94 -22.03 -7.30
N GLN A 402 26.61 -21.87 -7.24
CA GLN A 402 25.85 -22.20 -6.04
C GLN A 402 25.93 -23.69 -5.68
N GLU A 403 25.91 -24.58 -6.69
CA GLU A 403 26.05 -26.02 -6.49
C GLU A 403 27.43 -26.42 -5.99
N LYS A 404 28.50 -25.80 -6.52
CA LYS A 404 29.87 -26.03 -6.03
C LYS A 404 30.05 -25.62 -4.58
N SER A 405 29.57 -24.42 -4.21
CA SER A 405 29.62 -23.90 -2.83
C SER A 405 28.84 -24.78 -1.86
N THR A 406 27.72 -25.35 -2.29
CA THR A 406 26.91 -26.26 -1.45
C THR A 406 27.58 -27.61 -1.26
N ASN A 407 28.29 -28.13 -2.25
CA ASN A 407 29.00 -29.38 -2.19
C ASN A 407 30.28 -29.26 -1.34
N GLU A 408 31.01 -28.16 -1.44
CA GLU A 408 32.18 -27.87 -0.60
C GLU A 408 31.79 -27.77 0.89
N ALA A 409 30.68 -27.07 1.20
CA ALA A 409 30.15 -26.98 2.56
C ALA A 409 29.74 -28.36 3.15
N LYS A 410 29.18 -29.27 2.31
CA LYS A 410 28.86 -30.63 2.74
C LYS A 410 30.11 -31.51 3.00
N VAL A 411 31.14 -31.34 2.20
CA VAL A 411 32.39 -32.09 2.36
C VAL A 411 33.08 -31.68 3.66
N ILE A 412 33.06 -30.40 4.01
CA ILE A 412 33.66 -29.91 5.28
C ILE A 412 32.89 -30.48 6.49
N THR A 413 31.56 -30.55 6.44
CA THR A 413 30.73 -31.09 7.55
C THR A 413 30.89 -32.61 7.74
N ILE A 414 31.26 -33.36 6.70
CA ILE A 414 31.51 -34.81 6.80
C ILE A 414 32.87 -35.11 7.37
N ASN A 415 33.89 -34.28 7.14
CA ASN A 415 35.22 -34.48 7.67
C ASN A 415 35.37 -34.15 9.17
N ASP A 416 34.50 -33.30 9.73
CA ASP A 416 34.48 -32.98 11.17
C ASP A 416 33.85 -34.07 12.06
N ASN A 417 33.14 -35.05 11.46
CA ASN A 417 32.48 -36.13 12.20
C ASN A 417 33.35 -37.43 12.37
N THR A 418 34.60 -37.44 11.91
CA THR A 418 35.44 -38.65 11.91
C THR A 418 36.69 -38.62 12.81
N SER A 419 36.87 -37.60 13.65
CA SER A 419 37.96 -37.62 14.65
C SER A 419 37.42 -37.37 16.06
N GLY A 420 37.23 -38.50 16.76
CA GLY A 420 36.75 -38.51 18.13
C GLY A 420 37.85 -38.36 19.17
N THR A 421 37.41 -38.07 20.37
CA THR A 421 37.96 -38.17 21.71
C THR A 421 39.06 -37.20 22.14
N GLY A 422 38.73 -36.37 23.13
CA GLY A 422 39.68 -35.91 24.13
C GLY A 422 39.56 -34.45 24.58
N SER A 423 38.95 -34.30 25.79
CA SER A 423 39.18 -33.28 26.83
C SER A 423 38.93 -31.78 26.55
N ASP A 424 38.10 -31.27 27.46
CA ASP A 424 37.85 -29.88 27.84
C ASP A 424 39.03 -28.91 27.70
N THR A 425 38.75 -27.77 27.09
CA THR A 425 38.96 -26.41 27.63
C THR A 425 38.68 -25.35 26.54
N ASP A 426 37.91 -24.33 26.95
CA ASP A 426 37.79 -22.96 26.39
C ASP A 426 37.39 -22.76 24.93
N ILE A 427 36.11 -22.49 24.81
CA ILE A 427 35.43 -21.93 23.64
C ILE A 427 35.58 -20.41 23.70
N ASN A 428 36.29 -19.81 22.74
CA ASN A 428 35.95 -18.53 22.12
C ASN A 428 36.95 -18.22 21.01
N HIS A 429 36.68 -18.71 19.82
CA HIS A 429 36.99 -18.06 18.53
C HIS A 429 36.33 -18.86 17.40
N ARG A 430 35.10 -18.52 17.10
CA ARG A 430 34.57 -18.88 15.78
C ARG A 430 35.26 -17.99 14.77
N GLU A 431 36.26 -18.48 14.10
CA GLU A 431 36.69 -17.95 12.82
C GLU A 431 35.54 -18.02 11.84
N SER A 432 34.98 -16.86 11.53
CA SER A 432 34.10 -16.68 10.38
C SER A 432 34.92 -16.98 9.12
N VAL A 433 34.80 -18.19 8.58
CA VAL A 433 35.34 -18.54 7.28
C VAL A 433 34.81 -17.46 6.28
N ASN A 434 35.78 -16.80 5.69
CA ASN A 434 35.59 -15.57 4.92
C ASN A 434 34.85 -15.88 3.61
N VAL A 435 33.53 -15.98 3.67
CA VAL A 435 32.60 -16.16 2.51
C VAL A 435 32.93 -15.14 1.41
N SER A 436 33.56 -14.02 1.76
CA SER A 436 33.98 -12.97 0.84
C SER A 436 35.11 -13.38 -0.13
N GLU A 437 35.99 -14.31 0.24
CA GLU A 437 37.10 -14.74 -0.63
C GLU A 437 36.65 -15.78 -1.67
N VAL A 438 35.80 -16.73 -1.28
CA VAL A 438 35.22 -17.70 -2.23
C VAL A 438 34.33 -16.99 -3.25
N LEU A 439 33.55 -15.98 -2.82
CA LEU A 439 32.78 -15.13 -3.69
C LEU A 439 33.63 -14.24 -4.61
N LYS A 440 34.78 -13.73 -4.15
CA LYS A 440 35.71 -12.93 -4.97
C LYS A 440 36.34 -13.72 -6.13
N VAL A 441 36.66 -14.99 -5.92
CA VAL A 441 37.20 -15.86 -6.99
C VAL A 441 36.11 -16.19 -8.02
N ALA A 442 34.87 -16.46 -7.56
CA ALA A 442 33.73 -16.74 -8.41
C ALA A 442 33.31 -15.50 -9.24
N LEU A 443 33.44 -14.30 -8.67
CA LEU A 443 33.09 -13.03 -9.32
C LEU A 443 34.06 -12.60 -10.42
N LYS A 444 35.33 -12.96 -10.36
CA LYS A 444 36.30 -12.65 -11.43
C LYS A 444 35.98 -13.29 -12.76
N SER A 445 35.39 -14.49 -12.78
CA SER A 445 34.98 -15.16 -14.02
C SER A 445 33.68 -14.59 -14.61
N THR A 446 32.78 -14.06 -13.76
CA THR A 446 31.53 -13.41 -14.21
C THR A 446 31.75 -11.96 -14.63
N GLU A 447 32.82 -11.30 -14.19
CA GLU A 447 33.16 -9.93 -14.55
C GLU A 447 33.49 -9.78 -16.05
N ASN A 448 34.12 -10.78 -16.65
CA ASN A 448 34.42 -10.80 -18.09
C ASN A 448 33.14 -11.05 -18.92
N ALA A 449 32.24 -11.93 -18.47
CA ALA A 449 30.96 -12.15 -19.13
C ALA A 449 30.04 -10.93 -19.05
N LEU A 450 30.05 -10.21 -17.92
CA LEU A 450 29.29 -8.98 -17.73
C LEU A 450 29.88 -7.76 -18.47
N LYS A 451 31.21 -7.66 -18.58
CA LYS A 451 31.84 -6.65 -19.45
C LYS A 451 31.45 -6.85 -20.92
N THR A 452 31.36 -8.09 -21.37
CA THR A 452 30.89 -8.42 -22.73
C THR A 452 29.43 -8.04 -22.92
N LEU A 453 28.56 -8.26 -21.91
CA LEU A 453 27.14 -7.87 -21.94
C LEU A 453 26.92 -6.35 -21.88
N LEU A 454 27.74 -5.61 -21.17
CA LEU A 454 27.69 -4.14 -21.08
C LEU A 454 28.29 -3.47 -22.32
N SER A 455 29.24 -4.10 -23.01
CA SER A 455 29.83 -3.60 -24.26
C SER A 455 28.99 -3.93 -25.50
N SER A 456 28.07 -4.86 -25.42
CA SER A 456 27.17 -5.24 -26.54
C SER A 456 25.84 -4.48 -26.56
N SER A 457 25.77 -3.26 -26.02
CA SER A 457 24.65 -2.36 -26.28
C SER A 457 24.75 -1.86 -27.74
N ALA A 458 24.37 -2.73 -28.68
CA ALA A 458 24.03 -2.29 -30.02
C ALA A 458 22.88 -1.26 -29.92
N PRO A 459 22.89 -0.19 -30.73
CA PRO A 459 21.83 0.81 -30.71
C PRO A 459 20.53 0.11 -31.07
N VAL A 460 19.57 0.14 -30.16
CA VAL A 460 18.22 -0.38 -30.37
C VAL A 460 17.63 0.31 -31.57
N GLY A 461 17.43 -0.44 -32.65
CA GLY A 461 16.79 0.02 -33.86
C GLY A 461 15.46 0.68 -33.52
N ARG A 462 15.20 1.87 -34.07
CA ARG A 462 13.94 2.60 -33.91
C ARG A 462 12.77 1.71 -34.27
N ASP A 463 11.89 1.51 -33.31
CA ASP A 463 10.67 0.72 -33.46
C ASP A 463 9.76 1.36 -34.53
N ASN A 464 9.56 0.67 -35.64
CA ASN A 464 8.75 1.12 -36.78
C ASN A 464 7.25 1.24 -36.46
N THR A 465 6.80 0.72 -35.33
CA THR A 465 5.38 0.75 -34.93
C THR A 465 4.87 2.14 -34.58
N GLU A 466 5.74 3.02 -34.07
CA GLU A 466 5.36 4.42 -33.76
C GLU A 466 5.12 5.26 -35.01
N ASN A 467 5.83 4.94 -36.10
CA ASN A 467 5.65 5.60 -37.38
C ASN A 467 4.39 5.15 -38.12
N GLU A 468 3.94 3.91 -37.95
CA GLU A 468 2.68 3.43 -38.50
C GLU A 468 1.47 4.02 -37.77
N LEU A 469 1.52 4.21 -36.45
CA LEU A 469 0.48 4.86 -35.67
C LEU A 469 0.33 6.34 -36.02
N LYS A 470 1.42 7.05 -36.30
CA LYS A 470 1.40 8.45 -36.77
C LYS A 470 0.83 8.56 -38.21
N LYS A 471 1.03 7.59 -39.07
CA LYS A 471 0.44 7.55 -40.44
C LYS A 471 -1.09 7.29 -40.39
N ARG A 472 -1.60 6.48 -39.47
CA ARG A 472 -3.04 6.23 -39.29
C ARG A 472 -3.81 7.43 -38.71
N ARG A 473 -3.17 8.28 -37.89
CA ARG A 473 -3.78 9.52 -37.36
C ARG A 473 -3.86 10.67 -38.38
N LYS A 474 -3.11 10.63 -39.48
CA LYS A 474 -3.21 11.64 -40.58
C LYS A 474 -4.22 11.29 -41.67
N LYS A 475 -4.89 10.11 -41.60
CA LYS A 475 -5.91 9.65 -42.56
C LYS A 475 -7.32 9.57 -41.99
N ARG A 476 -7.58 10.25 -40.84
CA ARG A 476 -8.94 10.47 -40.31
C ARG A 476 -9.20 11.96 -40.20
#